data_5c8e38978e3db37115a8a07cd2bef7e6
#
_entry.id   5c8e38978e3db37115a8a07cd2bef7e6
#
_cell.length_a   1.000
_cell.length_b   1.000
_cell.length_c   1.000
_cell.angle_alpha   90.00
_cell.angle_beta   90.00
_cell.angle_gamma   90.00
#
_symmetry.space_group_name_H-M   'P 1'
#
loop_
_entity.id
_entity.type
_entity.pdbx_description
1 polymer ?
#
loop_
_entity_poly.entity_id
_entity_poly.type
_entity_poly.pdbx_seq_one_letter_code
_entity_poly.pdbx_strand_id
1 'polypeptide(L)'
;MAEPLNLKMPSGLKLAMRAAVLTSMVSGCSQPGARPPMTVQAERPRQEAFVRSLDTVSTLEATKEIELASQAGGRVQKVLVQGGDSVSAGQMLVILDQTQLRADVAALRATAETDAIAYQRFSGLVSQGAATALQRDEVRAKAIGSQQALRAKQADLAYKDVRAPISGLMGDLTIKPGDVVQAGTPFSRIIRNDQLQARIDIPANQANAVAKGQRVQLLDGINPRPLAEGRINLIDPGVNNASQTLLAKATIANPRGLLRNGQRLRTRVILGAERQWAVPFAAVTRSFGQNFVFVVGTLQDLERDPGKADLAALRRLPKGTLLALQKPVALGPLQGDLYPVLSGLSANDRVIISGSMGLRHGSPVNLKR
;
A
#
# COMPACT_ATOMS: atom_id res chain seq x y z
N MET A 1 27.67 -28.93 45.89
CA MET A 1 28.13 -28.49 47.26
C MET A 1 27.01 -27.65 47.81
N ALA A 2 26.61 -27.96 49.09
CA ALA A 2 25.56 -27.41 49.95
C ALA A 2 24.17 -27.93 49.62
N GLU A 3 23.75 -28.84 50.22
CA GLU A 3 23.18 -29.45 51.43
C GLU A 3 21.76 -28.96 51.74
N PRO A 4 20.82 -29.93 52.01
CA PRO A 4 19.41 -29.66 52.34
C PRO A 4 19.19 -29.54 53.84
N LEU A 5 18.35 -28.59 54.22
CA LEU A 5 17.93 -28.46 55.63
C LEU A 5 16.68 -29.27 55.90
N ASN A 6 16.89 -30.21 56.77
CA ASN A 6 15.94 -31.14 57.35
C ASN A 6 15.39 -30.53 58.64
N LEU A 7 14.07 -30.40 58.85
CA LEU A 7 13.52 -30.09 60.15
C LEU A 7 12.38 -31.06 60.53
N LYS A 8 12.66 -31.76 61.60
CA LYS A 8 11.88 -32.77 62.29
C LYS A 8 10.54 -32.29 62.81
N MET A 9 9.59 -33.21 62.74
CA MET A 9 8.38 -33.23 63.57
C MET A 9 8.68 -33.52 65.07
N PRO A 10 7.76 -33.16 65.90
CA PRO A 10 7.49 -34.07 67.08
C PRO A 10 6.04 -34.55 67.11
N SER A 11 5.98 -35.80 67.44
CA SER A 11 4.84 -36.67 67.74
C SER A 11 4.16 -36.33 69.04
N GLY A 12 2.87 -36.51 69.05
CA GLY A 12 2.18 -37.04 70.28
C GLY A 12 1.06 -36.19 70.79
N LEU A 13 -0.18 -36.61 70.65
CA LEU A 13 -0.99 -37.02 71.80
C LEU A 13 -2.29 -37.68 71.32
N LYS A 14 -2.47 -38.93 71.74
CA LYS A 14 -3.70 -39.70 71.67
C LYS A 14 -4.57 -39.35 72.89
N LEU A 15 -5.87 -39.28 72.71
CA LEU A 15 -6.90 -39.96 73.58
C LEU A 15 -8.26 -39.34 73.30
N ALA A 16 -9.12 -40.04 72.63
CA ALA A 16 -10.22 -40.87 73.09
C ALA A 16 -11.51 -40.12 73.49
N MET A 17 -12.56 -40.49 72.87
CA MET A 17 -13.78 -41.15 73.45
C MET A 17 -15.12 -40.45 73.14
N ARG A 18 -16.00 -41.30 72.54
CA ARG A 18 -17.43 -41.55 72.67
C ARG A 18 -18.41 -40.79 71.75
N ALA A 19 -18.87 -41.54 70.86
CA ALA A 19 -20.23 -41.98 70.50
C ALA A 19 -21.44 -41.16 71.05
N ALA A 20 -22.21 -40.63 70.04
CA ALA A 20 -23.67 -40.65 70.11
C ALA A 20 -24.25 -40.59 68.70
N VAL A 21 -24.97 -41.63 68.39
CA VAL A 21 -25.89 -41.87 67.29
C VAL A 21 -26.99 -40.82 67.31
N LEU A 22 -27.35 -40.21 66.17
CA LEU A 22 -28.74 -40.14 65.72
C LEU A 22 -28.84 -39.84 64.26
N THR A 23 -29.43 -40.77 63.60
CA THR A 23 -29.97 -40.83 62.23
C THR A 23 -30.92 -39.69 61.93
N SER A 24 -30.71 -39.01 60.84
CA SER A 24 -31.78 -38.49 59.99
C SER A 24 -31.32 -38.40 58.54
N MET A 25 -31.67 -39.44 57.81
CA MET A 25 -31.71 -39.40 56.34
C MET A 25 -32.70 -38.32 55.91
N VAL A 26 -32.20 -37.32 55.24
CA VAL A 26 -33.00 -36.58 54.24
C VAL A 26 -32.28 -36.69 52.90
N SER A 27 -32.69 -37.69 52.14
CA SER A 27 -32.41 -37.83 50.75
C SER A 27 -33.06 -36.66 49.99
N GLY A 28 -32.40 -35.57 49.95
CA GLY A 28 -32.70 -34.49 48.95
C GLY A 28 -32.23 -34.97 47.63
N CYS A 29 -33.03 -35.72 46.89
CA CYS A 29 -32.90 -35.81 45.44
C CYS A 29 -33.03 -34.37 44.85
N SER A 30 -31.91 -33.69 44.65
CA SER A 30 -31.87 -32.52 43.80
C SER A 30 -32.18 -33.02 42.40
N GLN A 31 -33.44 -32.95 42.00
CA GLN A 31 -33.83 -32.99 40.60
C GLN A 31 -32.94 -31.96 39.89
N PRO A 32 -32.37 -32.28 38.72
CA PRO A 32 -31.72 -31.27 37.90
C PRO A 32 -32.78 -30.29 37.48
N GLY A 33 -33.01 -29.25 38.30
CA GLY A 33 -33.95 -28.18 38.03
C GLY A 33 -33.55 -27.50 36.74
N ALA A 34 -34.51 -27.34 35.86
CA ALA A 34 -34.35 -26.54 34.65
C ALA A 34 -33.72 -25.20 35.06
N ARG A 35 -32.55 -24.87 34.51
CA ARG A 35 -31.90 -23.59 34.79
C ARG A 35 -32.89 -22.46 34.53
N PRO A 36 -32.94 -21.43 35.37
CA PRO A 36 -33.84 -20.31 35.15
C PRO A 36 -33.54 -19.69 33.78
N PRO A 37 -34.58 -19.24 33.04
CA PRO A 37 -34.39 -18.66 31.71
C PRO A 37 -33.50 -17.43 31.79
N MET A 38 -32.47 -17.40 30.98
CA MET A 38 -31.53 -16.27 30.93
C MET A 38 -32.14 -15.12 30.10
N THR A 39 -32.02 -13.90 30.64
CA THR A 39 -32.47 -12.70 29.91
C THR A 39 -31.47 -12.33 28.87
N VAL A 40 -31.91 -12.28 27.59
CA VAL A 40 -31.08 -11.98 26.44
C VAL A 40 -31.67 -10.86 25.59
N GLN A 41 -30.82 -10.14 24.87
CA GLN A 41 -31.26 -9.25 23.81
C GLN A 41 -31.04 -9.95 22.47
N ALA A 42 -32.04 -9.88 21.57
CA ALA A 42 -31.99 -10.50 20.28
C ALA A 42 -32.53 -9.55 19.23
N GLU A 43 -31.77 -9.43 18.10
CA GLU A 43 -32.12 -8.60 16.96
C GLU A 43 -32.10 -9.41 15.67
N ARG A 44 -32.81 -8.91 14.67
CA ARG A 44 -32.70 -9.46 13.32
C ARG A 44 -31.40 -8.97 12.69
N PRO A 45 -30.67 -9.84 11.96
CA PRO A 45 -29.48 -9.40 11.26
C PRO A 45 -29.83 -8.31 10.24
N ARG A 46 -28.96 -7.31 10.13
CA ARG A 46 -29.09 -6.24 9.13
C ARG A 46 -28.13 -6.49 8.02
N GLN A 47 -28.48 -6.03 6.82
CA GLN A 47 -27.54 -6.03 5.70
C GLN A 47 -26.71 -4.75 5.74
N GLU A 48 -25.39 -4.93 5.89
CA GLU A 48 -24.41 -3.86 5.89
C GLU A 48 -23.45 -4.00 4.71
N ALA A 49 -22.89 -2.88 4.27
CA ALA A 49 -21.91 -2.86 3.19
C ALA A 49 -20.51 -3.15 3.76
N PHE A 50 -19.98 -4.31 3.43
CA PHE A 50 -18.63 -4.72 3.82
C PHE A 50 -17.66 -4.51 2.67
N VAL A 51 -16.51 -3.90 2.98
CA VAL A 51 -15.46 -3.65 1.99
C VAL A 51 -14.66 -4.92 1.75
N ARG A 52 -14.60 -5.35 0.49
CA ARG A 52 -13.65 -6.38 0.08
C ARG A 52 -12.33 -5.71 -0.28
N SER A 53 -11.26 -6.15 0.30
CA SER A 53 -9.92 -5.62 0.04
C SER A 53 -8.90 -6.73 -0.11
N LEU A 54 -7.86 -6.43 -0.85
CA LEU A 54 -6.65 -7.23 -0.98
C LEU A 54 -5.51 -6.46 -0.30
N ASP A 55 -4.94 -7.06 0.73
CA ASP A 55 -3.76 -6.52 1.41
C ASP A 55 -2.51 -7.15 0.78
N THR A 56 -1.58 -6.32 0.34
CA THR A 56 -0.32 -6.70 -0.30
C THR A 56 0.78 -5.70 0.05
N VAL A 57 1.89 -5.76 -0.64
CA VAL A 57 3.00 -4.80 -0.53
C VAL A 57 3.23 -4.19 -1.90
N SER A 58 3.47 -2.88 -1.95
CA SER A 58 3.91 -2.20 -3.17
C SER A 58 5.26 -1.55 -3.01
N THR A 59 5.96 -1.39 -4.12
CA THR A 59 7.15 -0.56 -4.23
C THR A 59 6.77 0.72 -4.97
N LEU A 60 7.14 1.86 -4.39
CA LEU A 60 6.90 3.16 -5.02
C LEU A 60 7.99 3.43 -6.05
N GLU A 61 7.59 3.77 -7.26
CA GLU A 61 8.47 4.15 -8.36
C GLU A 61 8.19 5.61 -8.75
N ALA A 62 9.23 6.39 -8.97
CA ALA A 62 9.07 7.73 -9.51
C ALA A 62 8.48 7.66 -10.93
N THR A 63 7.60 8.61 -11.26
CA THR A 63 7.03 8.70 -12.60
C THR A 63 8.07 9.04 -13.66
N LYS A 64 9.10 9.80 -13.27
CA LYS A 64 10.27 10.11 -14.09
C LYS A 64 11.52 10.11 -13.23
N GLU A 65 12.49 9.32 -13.65
CA GLU A 65 13.84 9.30 -13.10
C GLU A 65 14.79 9.33 -14.29
N ILE A 66 15.73 10.28 -14.30
CA ILE A 66 16.72 10.44 -15.37
C ILE A 66 18.09 10.47 -14.75
N GLU A 67 18.95 9.57 -15.19
CA GLU A 67 20.37 9.61 -14.88
C GLU A 67 21.04 10.78 -15.61
N LEU A 68 21.80 11.56 -14.87
CA LEU A 68 22.56 12.69 -15.40
C LEU A 68 23.96 12.22 -15.76
N ALA A 69 24.27 12.33 -17.04
CA ALA A 69 25.60 12.15 -17.59
C ALA A 69 25.99 13.38 -18.42
N SER A 70 27.26 13.73 -18.43
CA SER A 70 27.75 14.78 -19.31
C SER A 70 27.81 14.27 -20.76
N GLN A 71 27.36 15.09 -21.70
CA GLN A 71 27.51 14.81 -23.15
C GLN A 71 28.94 15.02 -23.63
N ALA A 72 29.73 15.83 -22.94
CA ALA A 72 31.14 16.09 -23.27
C ALA A 72 32.05 15.74 -22.09
N GLY A 73 33.22 15.16 -22.37
CA GLY A 73 34.27 14.98 -21.35
C GLY A 73 34.94 16.29 -20.97
N GLY A 74 35.53 16.35 -19.76
CA GLY A 74 36.33 17.50 -19.33
C GLY A 74 36.44 17.62 -17.84
N ARG A 75 37.27 18.59 -17.38
CA ARG A 75 37.41 18.91 -15.94
C ARG A 75 36.19 19.68 -15.46
N VAL A 76 35.66 19.33 -14.31
CA VAL A 76 34.59 20.07 -13.63
C VAL A 76 35.15 21.39 -13.11
N GLN A 77 34.66 22.51 -13.64
CA GLN A 77 35.05 23.86 -13.22
C GLN A 77 34.19 24.30 -12.02
N LYS A 78 32.88 24.11 -12.09
CA LYS A 78 31.93 24.50 -11.05
C LYS A 78 30.78 23.49 -10.95
N VAL A 79 30.33 23.28 -9.72
CA VAL A 79 29.10 22.57 -9.39
C VAL A 79 28.17 23.59 -8.73
N LEU A 80 26.96 23.76 -9.27
CA LEU A 80 26.03 24.83 -8.89
C LEU A 80 24.84 24.32 -8.04
N VAL A 81 24.79 23.02 -7.76
CA VAL A 81 23.70 22.35 -7.05
C VAL A 81 24.28 21.31 -6.10
N GLN A 82 23.47 20.92 -5.11
CA GLN A 82 23.80 19.85 -4.16
C GLN A 82 22.77 18.71 -4.25
N GLY A 83 23.14 17.53 -3.72
CA GLY A 83 22.18 16.43 -3.55
C GLY A 83 21.00 16.87 -2.66
N GLY A 84 19.78 16.59 -3.10
CA GLY A 84 18.54 17.00 -2.42
C GLY A 84 17.94 18.33 -2.91
N ASP A 85 18.67 19.12 -3.69
CA ASP A 85 18.14 20.38 -4.22
C ASP A 85 17.00 20.16 -5.21
N SER A 86 16.03 21.08 -5.20
CA SER A 86 15.00 21.15 -6.24
C SER A 86 15.53 21.91 -7.44
N VAL A 87 15.47 21.29 -8.62
CA VAL A 87 15.95 21.88 -9.86
C VAL A 87 14.81 21.99 -10.90
N SER A 88 14.91 23.05 -11.73
CA SER A 88 13.99 23.26 -12.84
C SER A 88 14.58 22.77 -14.16
N ALA A 89 13.74 22.34 -15.10
CA ALA A 89 14.19 21.98 -16.44
C ALA A 89 14.96 23.14 -17.10
N GLY A 90 16.12 22.85 -17.71
CA GLY A 90 17.03 23.85 -18.29
C GLY A 90 17.97 24.53 -17.29
N GLN A 91 17.79 24.36 -15.98
CA GLN A 91 18.68 24.92 -14.95
C GLN A 91 20.09 24.37 -15.13
N MET A 92 21.10 25.25 -15.03
CA MET A 92 22.51 24.87 -15.08
C MET A 92 22.91 24.17 -13.77
N LEU A 93 23.51 23.00 -13.88
CA LEU A 93 23.90 22.14 -12.75
C LEU A 93 25.41 22.10 -12.57
N VAL A 94 26.13 21.86 -13.66
CA VAL A 94 27.59 21.70 -13.66
C VAL A 94 28.17 22.45 -14.88
N ILE A 95 29.30 23.09 -14.67
CA ILE A 95 30.08 23.74 -15.72
C ILE A 95 31.41 23.01 -15.83
N LEU A 96 31.69 22.47 -17.00
CA LEU A 96 32.99 21.92 -17.35
C LEU A 96 33.92 23.02 -17.86
N ASP A 97 35.22 22.74 -17.90
CA ASP A 97 36.20 23.68 -18.47
C ASP A 97 35.90 23.99 -19.94
N GLN A 98 35.72 25.25 -20.22
CA GLN A 98 35.30 25.81 -21.49
C GLN A 98 36.41 26.67 -22.14
N THR A 99 37.55 26.81 -21.50
CA THR A 99 38.56 27.81 -21.87
C THR A 99 38.99 27.71 -23.34
N GLN A 100 39.36 26.53 -23.77
CA GLN A 100 39.75 26.30 -25.16
C GLN A 100 38.59 26.49 -26.15
N LEU A 101 37.41 25.90 -25.83
CA LEU A 101 36.26 25.99 -26.75
C LEU A 101 35.72 27.41 -26.91
N ARG A 102 35.79 28.23 -25.86
CA ARG A 102 35.43 29.65 -25.94
C ARG A 102 36.36 30.41 -26.89
N ALA A 103 37.67 30.14 -26.86
CA ALA A 103 38.62 30.73 -27.77
C ALA A 103 38.36 30.27 -29.22
N ASP A 104 38.11 28.97 -29.43
CA ASP A 104 37.79 28.42 -30.76
C ASP A 104 36.52 29.06 -31.35
N VAL A 105 35.44 29.18 -30.53
CA VAL A 105 34.18 29.84 -30.94
C VAL A 105 34.42 31.32 -31.30
N ALA A 106 35.26 32.03 -30.52
CA ALA A 106 35.57 33.41 -30.79
C ALA A 106 36.31 33.57 -32.15
N ALA A 107 37.30 32.71 -32.44
CA ALA A 107 38.02 32.68 -33.71
C ALA A 107 37.11 32.38 -34.90
N LEU A 108 36.27 31.31 -34.77
CA LEU A 108 35.32 30.96 -35.82
C LEU A 108 34.24 32.03 -36.03
N ARG A 109 33.84 32.75 -34.99
CA ARG A 109 32.90 33.86 -35.10
C ARG A 109 33.50 34.98 -35.93
N ALA A 110 34.74 35.38 -35.68
CA ALA A 110 35.43 36.41 -36.45
C ALA A 110 35.57 36.01 -37.94
N THR A 111 35.87 34.73 -38.21
CA THR A 111 35.92 34.20 -39.58
C THR A 111 34.56 34.27 -40.26
N ALA A 112 33.50 33.81 -39.62
CA ALA A 112 32.14 33.82 -40.18
C ALA A 112 31.64 35.24 -40.43
N GLU A 113 31.92 36.18 -39.53
CA GLU A 113 31.61 37.62 -39.74
C GLU A 113 32.35 38.20 -40.92
N THR A 114 33.64 37.90 -41.06
CA THR A 114 34.48 38.38 -42.20
C THR A 114 33.94 37.84 -43.52
N ASP A 115 33.66 36.55 -43.60
CA ASP A 115 33.11 35.90 -44.81
C ASP A 115 31.69 36.40 -45.13
N ALA A 116 30.85 36.67 -44.14
CA ALA A 116 29.54 37.26 -44.33
C ALA A 116 29.63 38.71 -44.93
N ILE A 117 30.55 39.53 -44.43
CA ILE A 117 30.81 40.87 -44.96
C ILE A 117 31.32 40.78 -46.39
N ALA A 118 32.24 39.86 -46.72
CA ALA A 118 32.73 39.62 -48.07
C ALA A 118 31.58 39.27 -49.03
N TYR A 119 30.71 38.35 -48.64
CA TYR A 119 29.52 37.96 -49.40
C TYR A 119 28.59 39.17 -49.67
N GLN A 120 28.29 39.96 -48.67
CA GLN A 120 27.47 41.17 -48.81
C GLN A 120 28.10 42.17 -49.80
N ARG A 121 29.42 42.41 -49.69
CA ARG A 121 30.18 43.29 -50.60
C ARG A 121 30.12 42.78 -52.02
N PHE A 122 30.42 41.50 -52.27
CA PHE A 122 30.36 40.93 -53.64
C PHE A 122 28.95 40.91 -54.21
N SER A 123 27.92 40.69 -53.37
CA SER A 123 26.51 40.82 -53.80
C SER A 123 26.19 42.22 -54.30
N GLY A 124 26.69 43.28 -53.63
CA GLY A 124 26.56 44.65 -54.06
C GLY A 124 27.34 44.94 -55.35
N LEU A 125 28.57 44.40 -55.48
CA LEU A 125 29.38 44.57 -56.72
C LEU A 125 28.75 43.89 -57.96
N VAL A 126 28.17 42.69 -57.76
CA VAL A 126 27.41 42.01 -58.83
C VAL A 126 26.21 42.83 -59.32
N SER A 127 25.44 43.42 -58.38
CA SER A 127 24.28 44.26 -58.70
C SER A 127 24.67 45.51 -59.46
N GLN A 128 25.94 45.99 -59.35
CA GLN A 128 26.51 47.12 -60.02
C GLN A 128 27.27 46.73 -61.31
N GLY A 129 27.31 45.44 -61.68
CA GLY A 129 28.03 44.93 -62.82
C GLY A 129 29.57 44.89 -62.66
N ALA A 130 30.07 45.10 -61.40
CA ALA A 130 31.51 45.19 -61.08
C ALA A 130 32.15 43.86 -60.63
N ALA A 131 31.36 42.81 -60.54
CA ALA A 131 31.82 41.45 -60.25
C ALA A 131 30.92 40.38 -60.88
N THR A 132 31.44 39.16 -61.09
CA THR A 132 30.69 38.04 -61.68
C THR A 132 29.82 37.32 -60.68
N ALA A 133 28.75 36.69 -61.20
CA ALA A 133 27.90 35.80 -60.35
C ALA A 133 28.70 34.64 -59.74
N LEU A 134 29.67 34.11 -60.49
CA LEU A 134 30.57 33.06 -60.02
C LEU A 134 31.34 33.49 -58.75
N GLN A 135 31.96 34.68 -58.79
CA GLN A 135 32.70 35.22 -57.64
C GLN A 135 31.80 35.43 -56.41
N ARG A 136 30.56 35.93 -56.61
CA ARG A 136 29.57 36.04 -55.53
C ARG A 136 29.23 34.67 -54.95
N ASP A 137 29.02 33.68 -55.82
CA ASP A 137 28.62 32.33 -55.40
C ASP A 137 29.74 31.58 -54.63
N GLU A 138 31.00 31.81 -55.00
CA GLU A 138 32.16 31.31 -54.25
C GLU A 138 32.26 31.90 -52.85
N VAL A 139 32.16 33.24 -52.71
CA VAL A 139 32.19 33.88 -51.39
C VAL A 139 30.95 33.53 -50.55
N ARG A 140 29.78 33.29 -51.18
CA ARG A 140 28.57 32.80 -50.53
C ARG A 140 28.79 31.41 -49.98
N ALA A 141 29.37 30.49 -50.78
CA ALA A 141 29.67 29.14 -50.34
C ALA A 141 30.60 29.15 -49.07
N LYS A 142 31.62 30.04 -49.15
CA LYS A 142 32.55 30.22 -48.01
C LYS A 142 31.86 30.77 -46.76
N ALA A 143 31.01 31.79 -46.90
CA ALA A 143 30.25 32.36 -45.79
C ALA A 143 29.28 31.35 -45.14
N ILE A 144 28.63 30.49 -45.97
CA ILE A 144 27.80 29.39 -45.46
C ILE A 144 28.69 28.38 -44.71
N GLY A 145 29.83 27.99 -45.25
CA GLY A 145 30.75 27.03 -44.62
C GLY A 145 31.26 27.50 -43.27
N SER A 146 31.76 28.75 -43.18
CA SER A 146 32.24 29.32 -41.92
C SER A 146 31.13 29.49 -40.87
N GLN A 147 29.92 29.86 -41.30
CA GLN A 147 28.76 29.93 -40.40
C GLN A 147 28.38 28.55 -39.82
N GLN A 148 28.44 27.47 -40.65
CA GLN A 148 28.17 26.11 -40.13
C GLN A 148 29.28 25.63 -39.22
N ALA A 149 30.55 25.92 -39.49
CA ALA A 149 31.66 25.61 -38.61
C ALA A 149 31.54 26.30 -37.24
N LEU A 150 31.11 27.56 -37.22
CA LEU A 150 30.80 28.28 -35.95
C LEU A 150 29.68 27.62 -35.20
N ARG A 151 28.56 27.26 -35.85
CA ARG A 151 27.43 26.61 -35.20
C ARG A 151 27.82 25.26 -34.57
N ALA A 152 28.60 24.45 -35.29
CA ALA A 152 29.08 23.17 -34.77
C ALA A 152 29.92 23.38 -33.50
N LYS A 153 30.85 24.34 -33.49
CA LYS A 153 31.69 24.62 -32.34
C LYS A 153 30.93 25.25 -31.17
N GLN A 154 29.87 26.02 -31.42
CA GLN A 154 28.95 26.52 -30.41
C GLN A 154 28.15 25.39 -29.75
N ALA A 155 27.76 24.36 -30.50
CA ALA A 155 27.11 23.16 -29.94
C ALA A 155 28.07 22.39 -29.03
N ASP A 156 29.36 22.21 -29.44
CA ASP A 156 30.38 21.59 -28.59
C ASP A 156 30.57 22.36 -27.27
N LEU A 157 30.56 23.68 -27.34
CA LEU A 157 30.65 24.54 -26.16
C LEU A 157 29.43 24.40 -25.26
N ALA A 158 28.23 24.32 -25.83
CA ALA A 158 27.00 24.15 -25.09
C ALA A 158 26.96 22.83 -24.31
N TYR A 159 27.57 21.76 -24.82
CA TYR A 159 27.70 20.49 -24.13
C TYR A 159 28.57 20.53 -22.87
N LYS A 160 29.38 21.58 -22.69
CA LYS A 160 30.14 21.81 -21.46
C LYS A 160 29.29 22.40 -20.33
N ASP A 161 28.11 22.91 -20.61
CA ASP A 161 27.11 23.34 -19.67
C ASP A 161 26.12 22.19 -19.42
N VAL A 162 26.30 21.46 -18.32
CA VAL A 162 25.37 20.38 -17.99
C VAL A 162 24.10 20.95 -17.36
N ARG A 163 22.96 20.75 -17.99
CA ARG A 163 21.67 21.29 -17.58
C ARG A 163 20.69 20.17 -17.22
N ALA A 164 19.74 20.50 -16.33
CA ALA A 164 18.67 19.59 -15.95
C ALA A 164 17.71 19.32 -17.12
N PRO A 165 17.53 18.06 -17.56
CA PRO A 165 16.59 17.72 -18.62
C PRO A 165 15.13 17.80 -18.20
N ILE A 166 14.85 17.65 -16.91
CA ILE A 166 13.52 17.73 -16.30
C ILE A 166 13.59 18.49 -14.97
N SER A 167 12.44 18.99 -14.50
CA SER A 167 12.30 19.49 -13.13
C SER A 167 12.15 18.31 -12.15
N GLY A 168 12.76 18.42 -10.97
CA GLY A 168 12.69 17.38 -9.94
C GLY A 168 13.68 17.62 -8.81
N LEU A 169 13.89 16.59 -7.99
CA LEU A 169 14.88 16.59 -6.91
C LEU A 169 16.17 15.96 -7.40
N MET A 170 17.29 16.62 -7.09
CA MET A 170 18.63 16.12 -7.36
C MET A 170 18.95 14.93 -6.47
N GLY A 171 19.41 13.83 -7.03
CA GLY A 171 19.95 12.71 -6.28
C GLY A 171 21.33 13.01 -5.71
N ASP A 172 22.00 11.99 -5.19
CA ASP A 172 23.39 12.11 -4.74
C ASP A 172 24.30 12.51 -5.90
N LEU A 173 25.26 13.41 -5.63
CA LEU A 173 26.17 13.97 -6.62
C LEU A 173 27.57 13.43 -6.36
N THR A 174 28.08 12.62 -7.28
CA THR A 174 29.35 11.92 -7.11
C THR A 174 30.58 12.71 -7.56
N ILE A 175 30.38 13.88 -8.20
CA ILE A 175 31.46 14.73 -8.76
C ILE A 175 31.67 15.99 -7.95
N LYS A 176 32.92 16.50 -7.98
CA LYS A 176 33.35 17.72 -7.29
C LYS A 176 34.11 18.63 -8.25
N PRO A 177 34.21 19.94 -7.95
CA PRO A 177 35.10 20.82 -8.69
C PRO A 177 36.54 20.27 -8.70
N GLY A 178 37.15 20.22 -9.89
CA GLY A 178 38.48 19.64 -10.11
C GLY A 178 38.46 18.22 -10.69
N ASP A 179 37.41 17.46 -10.54
CA ASP A 179 37.29 16.11 -11.09
C ASP A 179 37.25 16.14 -12.63
N VAL A 180 37.64 15.03 -13.24
CA VAL A 180 37.53 14.83 -14.69
C VAL A 180 36.40 13.87 -14.98
N VAL A 181 35.38 14.32 -15.73
CA VAL A 181 34.25 13.50 -16.16
C VAL A 181 34.46 13.07 -17.62
N GLN A 182 33.98 11.85 -17.91
CA GLN A 182 33.94 11.33 -19.29
C GLN A 182 32.53 11.48 -19.86
N ALA A 183 32.43 11.64 -21.19
CA ALA A 183 31.13 11.67 -21.87
C ALA A 183 30.37 10.34 -21.63
N GLY A 184 29.10 10.44 -21.31
CA GLY A 184 28.21 9.28 -21.09
C GLY A 184 28.30 8.63 -19.72
N THR A 185 29.24 9.02 -18.84
CA THR A 185 29.34 8.49 -17.48
C THR A 185 28.33 9.19 -16.55
N PRO A 186 27.40 8.44 -15.94
CA PRO A 186 26.44 9.01 -14.98
C PRO A 186 27.16 9.52 -13.73
N PHE A 187 26.75 10.68 -13.23
CA PHE A 187 27.31 11.28 -12.02
C PHE A 187 26.24 11.70 -11.01
N SER A 188 24.97 11.66 -11.39
CA SER A 188 23.82 11.91 -10.51
C SER A 188 22.53 11.45 -11.20
N ARG A 189 21.39 11.77 -10.57
CA ARG A 189 20.06 11.55 -11.16
C ARG A 189 19.10 12.65 -10.74
N ILE A 190 18.07 12.90 -11.55
CA ILE A 190 16.94 13.76 -11.17
C ILE A 190 15.70 12.90 -11.07
N ILE A 191 15.01 13.02 -9.93
CA ILE A 191 13.82 12.24 -9.59
C ILE A 191 12.64 13.19 -9.49
N ARG A 192 11.59 12.91 -10.23
CA ARG A 192 10.32 13.62 -10.10
C ARG A 192 9.47 12.93 -9.03
N ASN A 193 9.36 13.56 -7.85
CA ASN A 193 8.78 12.96 -6.65
C ASN A 193 7.41 13.55 -6.25
N ASP A 194 6.83 14.46 -7.05
CA ASP A 194 5.51 15.05 -6.83
C ASP A 194 4.37 14.04 -7.04
N GLN A 195 4.62 13.02 -7.85
CA GLN A 195 3.74 11.92 -8.15
C GLN A 195 4.55 10.63 -8.28
N LEU A 196 4.08 9.58 -7.61
CA LEU A 196 4.70 8.27 -7.64
C LEU A 196 3.74 7.23 -8.22
N GLN A 197 4.28 6.13 -8.72
CA GLN A 197 3.53 4.93 -9.08
C GLN A 197 3.78 3.86 -8.02
N ALA A 198 2.71 3.37 -7.40
CA ALA A 198 2.78 2.18 -6.58
C ALA A 198 2.73 0.96 -7.50
N ARG A 199 3.84 0.24 -7.61
CA ARG A 199 3.95 -1.06 -8.25
C ARG A 199 3.45 -2.13 -7.30
N ILE A 200 2.35 -2.78 -7.66
CA ILE A 200 1.60 -3.72 -6.83
C ILE A 200 1.67 -5.09 -7.50
N ASP A 201 2.26 -6.06 -6.82
CA ASP A 201 2.28 -7.44 -7.27
C ASP A 201 1.07 -8.18 -6.68
N ILE A 202 0.14 -8.59 -7.54
CA ILE A 202 -1.13 -9.20 -7.19
C ILE A 202 -1.05 -10.70 -7.46
N PRO A 203 -1.32 -11.59 -6.48
CA PRO A 203 -1.35 -13.02 -6.71
C PRO A 203 -2.29 -13.41 -7.86
N ALA A 204 -1.87 -14.32 -8.74
CA ALA A 204 -2.63 -14.70 -9.95
C ALA A 204 -4.05 -15.21 -9.66
N ASN A 205 -4.24 -15.89 -8.52
CA ASN A 205 -5.56 -16.36 -8.07
C ASN A 205 -6.54 -15.23 -7.69
N GLN A 206 -6.06 -14.00 -7.51
CA GLN A 206 -6.86 -12.81 -7.21
C GLN A 206 -6.88 -11.79 -8.36
N ALA A 207 -6.19 -12.09 -9.45
CA ALA A 207 -6.06 -11.20 -10.61
C ALA A 207 -7.41 -10.76 -11.19
N ASN A 208 -8.38 -11.68 -11.28
CA ASN A 208 -9.72 -11.41 -11.82
C ASN A 208 -10.57 -10.45 -10.98
N ALA A 209 -10.19 -10.23 -9.71
CA ALA A 209 -10.91 -9.31 -8.82
C ALA A 209 -10.39 -7.86 -8.94
N VAL A 210 -9.26 -7.66 -9.62
CA VAL A 210 -8.61 -6.36 -9.75
C VAL A 210 -8.94 -5.71 -11.08
N ALA A 211 -9.35 -4.43 -11.04
CA ALA A 211 -9.72 -3.66 -12.21
C ALA A 211 -9.16 -2.24 -12.17
N LYS A 212 -8.98 -1.62 -13.35
CA LYS A 212 -8.60 -0.21 -13.46
C LYS A 212 -9.62 0.68 -12.73
N GLY A 213 -9.13 1.74 -12.10
CA GLY A 213 -9.97 2.69 -11.36
C GLY A 213 -10.21 2.33 -9.91
N GLN A 214 -9.93 1.09 -9.48
CA GLN A 214 -10.03 0.69 -8.08
C GLN A 214 -9.12 1.53 -7.18
N ARG A 215 -9.61 1.82 -5.97
CA ARG A 215 -8.88 2.60 -4.97
C ARG A 215 -7.77 1.77 -4.34
N VAL A 216 -6.63 2.41 -4.18
CA VAL A 216 -5.45 1.86 -3.52
C VAL A 216 -5.10 2.75 -2.34
N GLN A 217 -4.84 2.15 -1.20
CA GLN A 217 -4.43 2.82 0.04
C GLN A 217 -3.04 2.34 0.44
N LEU A 218 -2.14 3.27 0.69
CA LEU A 218 -0.82 3.00 1.25
C LEU A 218 -0.86 3.14 2.77
N LEU A 219 -0.36 2.14 3.48
CA LEU A 219 -0.41 2.04 4.94
C LEU A 219 1.00 2.04 5.51
N ASP A 220 1.23 2.80 6.58
CA ASP A 220 2.53 2.82 7.28
C ASP A 220 2.69 1.66 8.28
N GLY A 221 1.62 0.92 8.54
CA GLY A 221 1.59 -0.20 9.48
C GLY A 221 1.41 0.20 10.95
N ILE A 222 1.48 1.48 11.28
CA ILE A 222 1.34 2.02 12.64
C ILE A 222 -0.04 2.64 12.83
N ASN A 223 -0.47 3.45 11.87
CA ASN A 223 -1.75 4.14 11.92
C ASN A 223 -2.83 3.39 11.13
N PRO A 224 -4.09 3.38 11.63
CA PRO A 224 -5.21 2.82 10.88
C PRO A 224 -5.58 3.67 9.65
N ARG A 225 -5.16 4.93 9.61
CA ARG A 225 -5.42 5.84 8.49
C ARG A 225 -4.40 5.62 7.38
N PRO A 226 -4.81 5.63 6.11
CA PRO A 226 -3.89 5.52 5.00
C PRO A 226 -2.96 6.74 4.95
N LEU A 227 -1.68 6.47 4.66
CA LEU A 227 -0.64 7.48 4.46
C LEU A 227 -0.91 8.29 3.18
N ALA A 228 -1.35 7.59 2.14
CA ALA A 228 -1.76 8.17 0.86
C ALA A 228 -2.73 7.22 0.14
N GLU A 229 -3.48 7.78 -0.79
CA GLU A 229 -4.42 7.05 -1.62
C GLU A 229 -4.18 7.33 -3.10
N GLY A 230 -4.58 6.36 -3.93
CA GLY A 230 -4.54 6.49 -5.37
C GLY A 230 -5.51 5.57 -6.07
N ARG A 231 -5.36 5.43 -7.38
CA ARG A 231 -6.17 4.54 -8.19
C ARG A 231 -5.31 3.73 -9.16
N ILE A 232 -5.72 2.49 -9.39
CA ILE A 232 -5.11 1.64 -10.40
C ILE A 232 -5.33 2.28 -11.79
N ASN A 233 -4.25 2.58 -12.48
CA ASN A 233 -4.27 3.15 -13.82
C ASN A 233 -3.75 2.18 -14.88
N LEU A 234 -2.96 1.18 -14.48
CA LEU A 234 -2.42 0.17 -15.36
C LEU A 234 -2.54 -1.21 -14.72
N ILE A 235 -2.90 -2.20 -15.51
CA ILE A 235 -2.82 -3.61 -15.21
C ILE A 235 -2.10 -4.26 -16.37
N ASP A 236 -1.04 -5.00 -16.10
CA ASP A 236 -0.30 -5.74 -17.11
C ASP A 236 -1.19 -6.86 -17.67
N PRO A 237 -1.24 -7.08 -18.98
CA PRO A 237 -2.03 -8.18 -19.54
C PRO A 237 -1.46 -9.57 -19.24
N GLY A 238 -0.20 -9.66 -18.84
CA GLY A 238 0.52 -10.91 -18.55
C GLY A 238 0.73 -11.16 -17.06
N VAL A 239 0.78 -12.42 -16.68
CA VAL A 239 1.21 -12.87 -15.35
C VAL A 239 2.69 -13.22 -15.41
N ASN A 240 3.46 -12.75 -14.44
CA ASN A 240 4.86 -13.12 -14.30
C ASN A 240 4.97 -14.59 -13.91
N ASN A 241 5.58 -15.42 -14.78
CA ASN A 241 5.65 -16.86 -14.58
C ASN A 241 6.52 -17.27 -13.37
N ALA A 242 7.54 -16.48 -13.03
CA ALA A 242 8.43 -16.80 -11.91
C ALA A 242 7.80 -16.50 -10.55
N SER A 243 7.10 -15.38 -10.42
CA SER A 243 6.47 -14.95 -9.17
C SER A 243 4.98 -15.31 -9.07
N GLN A 244 4.35 -15.77 -10.16
CA GLN A 244 2.91 -16.02 -10.26
C GLN A 244 2.08 -14.82 -9.81
N THR A 245 2.51 -13.61 -10.22
CA THR A 245 1.85 -12.36 -9.89
C THR A 245 1.47 -11.57 -11.15
N LEU A 246 0.37 -10.86 -11.06
CA LEU A 246 -0.08 -9.85 -12.01
C LEU A 246 0.43 -8.48 -11.55
N LEU A 247 1.09 -7.73 -12.43
CA LEU A 247 1.52 -6.38 -12.11
C LEU A 247 0.37 -5.39 -12.30
N ALA A 248 0.04 -4.67 -11.24
CA ALA A 248 -0.78 -3.47 -11.31
C ALA A 248 0.01 -2.23 -10.89
N LYS A 249 -0.26 -1.08 -11.50
CA LYS A 249 0.31 0.21 -11.10
C LYS A 249 -0.80 1.16 -10.71
N ALA A 250 -0.60 1.86 -9.60
CA ALA A 250 -1.50 2.90 -9.12
C ALA A 250 -0.76 4.23 -9.02
N THR A 251 -1.39 5.30 -9.48
CA THR A 251 -0.83 6.66 -9.36
C THR A 251 -1.16 7.22 -7.98
N ILE A 252 -0.12 7.68 -7.30
CA ILE A 252 -0.17 8.24 -5.94
C ILE A 252 0.35 9.67 -5.98
N ALA A 253 -0.45 10.63 -5.57
CA ALA A 253 0.00 12.01 -5.39
C ALA A 253 0.87 12.15 -4.14
N ASN A 254 1.95 12.92 -4.23
CA ASN A 254 2.89 13.13 -3.13
C ASN A 254 3.19 14.63 -2.91
N PRO A 255 2.17 15.46 -2.65
CA PRO A 255 2.33 16.93 -2.58
C PRO A 255 3.22 17.37 -1.41
N ARG A 256 3.35 16.54 -0.37
CA ARG A 256 4.19 16.83 0.80
C ARG A 256 5.60 16.27 0.69
N GLY A 257 5.92 15.53 -0.37
CA GLY A 257 7.23 14.87 -0.53
C GLY A 257 7.56 13.80 0.52
N LEU A 258 6.56 13.30 1.27
CA LEU A 258 6.76 12.33 2.35
C LEU A 258 7.09 10.92 1.83
N LEU A 259 6.60 10.59 0.65
CA LEU A 259 6.86 9.31 0.01
C LEU A 259 8.13 9.41 -0.83
N ARG A 260 8.90 8.32 -0.88
CA ARG A 260 10.19 8.27 -1.57
C ARG A 260 10.20 7.19 -2.65
N ASN A 261 10.90 7.47 -3.73
CA ASN A 261 11.20 6.48 -4.75
C ASN A 261 11.92 5.26 -4.13
N GLY A 262 11.54 4.04 -4.52
CA GLY A 262 12.07 2.80 -3.98
C GLY A 262 11.47 2.37 -2.63
N GLN A 263 10.62 3.18 -2.00
CA GLN A 263 10.01 2.85 -0.71
C GLN A 263 9.01 1.69 -0.86
N ARG A 264 9.08 0.72 0.05
CA ARG A 264 8.12 -0.39 0.14
C ARG A 264 7.10 -0.12 1.25
N LEU A 265 5.81 -0.24 0.93
CA LEU A 265 4.71 0.03 1.85
C LEU A 265 3.65 -1.06 1.77
N ARG A 266 3.00 -1.33 2.91
CA ARG A 266 1.79 -2.13 2.92
C ARG A 266 0.72 -1.40 2.10
N THR A 267 0.03 -2.17 1.27
CA THR A 267 -0.88 -1.62 0.29
C THR A 267 -2.19 -2.38 0.33
N ARG A 268 -3.28 -1.66 0.44
CA ARG A 268 -4.63 -2.20 0.40
C ARG A 268 -5.31 -1.79 -0.90
N VAL A 269 -5.67 -2.77 -1.71
CA VAL A 269 -6.50 -2.57 -2.91
C VAL A 269 -7.96 -2.80 -2.53
N ILE A 270 -8.81 -1.82 -2.74
CA ILE A 270 -10.26 -1.92 -2.49
C ILE A 270 -10.91 -2.55 -3.71
N LEU A 271 -11.35 -3.81 -3.56
CA LEU A 271 -11.95 -4.59 -4.64
C LEU A 271 -13.41 -4.22 -4.90
N GLY A 272 -14.09 -3.72 -3.85
CA GLY A 272 -15.49 -3.35 -3.91
C GLY A 272 -16.15 -3.39 -2.53
N ALA A 273 -17.45 -3.20 -2.49
CA ALA A 273 -18.27 -3.38 -1.30
C ALA A 273 -19.42 -4.32 -1.64
N GLU A 274 -19.69 -5.27 -0.76
CA GLU A 274 -20.80 -6.23 -0.87
C GLU A 274 -21.73 -6.09 0.33
N ARG A 275 -23.03 -6.13 0.08
CA ARG A 275 -24.01 -6.19 1.17
C ARG A 275 -24.12 -7.62 1.67
N GLN A 276 -23.83 -7.80 2.95
CA GLN A 276 -23.89 -9.09 3.64
C GLN A 276 -24.61 -8.92 4.99
N TRP A 277 -25.13 -10.01 5.52
CA TRP A 277 -25.69 -10.01 6.87
C TRP A 277 -24.58 -9.68 7.87
N ALA A 278 -24.86 -8.76 8.75
CA ALA A 278 -23.93 -8.30 9.79
C ALA A 278 -24.33 -8.88 11.14
N VAL A 279 -23.34 -9.35 11.89
CA VAL A 279 -23.50 -9.72 13.30
C VAL A 279 -22.45 -9.01 14.15
N PRO A 280 -22.83 -8.46 15.33
CA PRO A 280 -21.87 -7.85 16.21
C PRO A 280 -20.83 -8.87 16.70
N PHE A 281 -19.60 -8.41 16.92
CA PHE A 281 -18.53 -9.23 17.51
C PHE A 281 -18.98 -9.94 18.79
N ALA A 282 -19.74 -9.25 19.66
CA ALA A 282 -20.25 -9.78 20.93
C ALA A 282 -21.26 -10.94 20.78
N ALA A 283 -21.88 -11.08 19.61
CA ALA A 283 -22.83 -12.15 19.32
C ALA A 283 -22.17 -13.46 18.90
N VAL A 284 -20.88 -13.42 18.54
CA VAL A 284 -20.14 -14.56 18.01
C VAL A 284 -19.48 -15.33 19.14
N THR A 285 -19.74 -16.63 19.19
CA THR A 285 -19.06 -17.56 20.09
C THR A 285 -18.19 -18.50 19.27
N ARG A 286 -16.96 -18.72 19.72
CA ARG A 286 -16.04 -19.65 19.06
C ARG A 286 -15.90 -20.91 19.90
N SER A 287 -16.13 -22.07 19.30
CA SER A 287 -15.96 -23.37 19.97
C SER A 287 -15.36 -24.37 18.98
N PHE A 288 -14.35 -25.14 19.40
CA PHE A 288 -13.67 -26.16 18.61
C PHE A 288 -13.23 -25.68 17.20
N GLY A 289 -12.77 -24.42 17.10
CA GLY A 289 -12.32 -23.85 15.83
C GLY A 289 -13.44 -23.35 14.90
N GLN A 290 -14.70 -23.56 15.26
CA GLN A 290 -15.87 -23.08 14.50
C GLN A 290 -16.50 -21.86 15.15
N ASN A 291 -17.07 -20.97 14.33
CA ASN A 291 -17.82 -19.82 14.81
C ASN A 291 -19.31 -20.16 14.85
N PHE A 292 -19.96 -19.72 15.92
CA PHE A 292 -21.39 -19.92 16.15
C PHE A 292 -22.04 -18.61 16.58
N VAL A 293 -23.30 -18.47 16.25
CA VAL A 293 -24.19 -17.49 16.85
C VAL A 293 -25.36 -18.20 17.53
N PHE A 294 -25.90 -17.60 18.58
CA PHE A 294 -27.17 -18.08 19.17
C PHE A 294 -28.32 -17.34 18.49
N VAL A 295 -29.32 -18.08 18.06
CA VAL A 295 -30.58 -17.54 17.53
C VAL A 295 -31.73 -17.96 18.46
N VAL A 296 -32.74 -17.11 18.54
CA VAL A 296 -33.97 -17.42 19.29
C VAL A 296 -34.84 -18.30 18.43
N GLY A 297 -35.20 -19.46 18.95
CA GLY A 297 -36.11 -20.41 18.30
C GLY A 297 -37.10 -21.04 19.27
N THR A 298 -37.87 -21.96 18.73
CA THR A 298 -38.88 -22.73 19.45
C THR A 298 -38.43 -24.17 19.71
N LEU A 299 -39.21 -24.94 20.50
CA LEU A 299 -38.94 -26.35 20.68
C LEU A 299 -39.00 -27.12 19.34
N GLN A 300 -39.91 -26.74 18.45
CA GLN A 300 -40.02 -27.38 17.14
C GLN A 300 -38.77 -27.17 16.27
N ASP A 301 -38.13 -25.99 16.40
CA ASP A 301 -36.89 -25.69 15.68
C ASP A 301 -35.72 -26.50 16.27
N LEU A 302 -35.71 -26.68 17.60
CA LEU A 302 -34.72 -27.51 18.28
C LEU A 302 -34.84 -28.99 17.93
N GLU A 303 -36.09 -29.52 17.77
CA GLU A 303 -36.33 -30.92 17.40
C GLU A 303 -35.81 -31.28 16.01
N ARG A 304 -35.63 -30.31 15.11
CA ARG A 304 -35.01 -30.52 13.80
C ARG A 304 -33.49 -30.72 13.87
N ASP A 305 -32.86 -30.10 14.86
CA ASP A 305 -31.43 -30.24 15.15
C ASP A 305 -31.18 -30.23 16.65
N PRO A 306 -31.43 -31.37 17.35
CA PRO A 306 -31.40 -31.44 18.80
C PRO A 306 -30.00 -31.36 19.39
N GLY A 307 -28.94 -31.65 18.60
CA GLY A 307 -27.57 -31.66 19.09
C GLY A 307 -27.43 -32.53 20.37
N LYS A 308 -26.90 -31.89 21.43
CA LYS A 308 -26.77 -32.51 22.77
C LYS A 308 -27.83 -32.04 23.77
N ALA A 309 -28.93 -31.42 23.33
CA ALA A 309 -29.98 -30.92 24.20
C ALA A 309 -30.85 -32.05 24.76
N ASP A 310 -31.23 -31.96 26.02
CA ASP A 310 -32.16 -32.92 26.64
C ASP A 310 -33.61 -32.56 26.25
N LEU A 311 -34.09 -33.14 25.17
CA LEU A 311 -35.44 -32.93 24.65
C LEU A 311 -36.52 -33.36 25.65
N ALA A 312 -36.29 -34.40 26.48
CA ALA A 312 -37.26 -34.88 27.45
C ALA A 312 -37.51 -33.84 28.55
N ALA A 313 -36.46 -33.18 29.01
CA ALA A 313 -36.58 -32.08 29.97
C ALA A 313 -37.21 -30.83 29.33
N LEU A 314 -36.84 -30.50 28.09
CA LEU A 314 -37.33 -29.29 27.39
C LEU A 314 -38.82 -29.38 27.01
N ARG A 315 -39.36 -30.58 26.72
CA ARG A 315 -40.77 -30.79 26.43
C ARG A 315 -41.69 -30.55 27.66
N ARG A 316 -41.10 -30.54 28.89
CA ARG A 316 -41.82 -30.23 30.13
C ARG A 316 -41.96 -28.74 30.40
N LEU A 317 -41.26 -27.91 29.63
CA LEU A 317 -41.35 -26.44 29.76
C LEU A 317 -42.73 -25.93 29.29
N PRO A 318 -43.17 -24.76 29.78
CA PRO A 318 -44.41 -24.15 29.33
C PRO A 318 -44.42 -23.96 27.80
N LYS A 319 -45.59 -24.17 27.18
CA LYS A 319 -45.75 -23.92 25.75
C LYS A 319 -45.39 -22.48 25.41
N GLY A 320 -44.60 -22.29 24.38
CA GLY A 320 -44.13 -20.96 23.94
C GLY A 320 -42.81 -20.50 24.57
N THR A 321 -42.16 -21.34 25.39
CA THR A 321 -40.81 -21.04 25.91
C THR A 321 -39.84 -20.86 24.73
N LEU A 322 -39.13 -19.73 24.71
CA LEU A 322 -38.09 -19.45 23.73
C LEU A 322 -36.78 -20.13 24.13
N LEU A 323 -36.07 -20.66 23.15
CA LEU A 323 -34.83 -21.40 23.33
C LEU A 323 -33.71 -20.74 22.53
N ALA A 324 -32.50 -20.80 23.08
CA ALA A 324 -31.28 -20.40 22.37
C ALA A 324 -30.79 -21.57 21.50
N LEU A 325 -30.81 -21.42 20.20
CA LEU A 325 -30.33 -22.40 19.24
C LEU A 325 -28.95 -21.97 18.74
N GLN A 326 -27.97 -22.84 18.89
CA GLN A 326 -26.60 -22.60 18.39
C GLN A 326 -26.57 -22.92 16.92
N LYS A 327 -26.28 -21.91 16.08
CA LYS A 327 -26.12 -22.05 14.62
C LYS A 327 -24.67 -21.86 14.21
N PRO A 328 -24.07 -22.79 13.46
CA PRO A 328 -22.75 -22.57 12.88
C PRO A 328 -22.83 -21.51 11.79
N VAL A 329 -21.84 -20.60 11.77
CA VAL A 329 -21.76 -19.52 10.78
C VAL A 329 -20.35 -19.42 10.20
N ALA A 330 -20.28 -19.19 8.91
CA ALA A 330 -19.03 -18.77 8.26
C ALA A 330 -18.95 -17.25 8.28
N LEU A 331 -17.87 -16.72 8.82
CA LEU A 331 -17.66 -15.27 8.97
C LEU A 331 -16.52 -14.81 8.10
N GLY A 332 -16.66 -13.62 7.53
CA GLY A 332 -15.54 -12.89 6.94
C GLY A 332 -14.72 -12.12 7.98
N PRO A 333 -13.75 -11.33 7.56
CA PRO A 333 -12.91 -10.52 8.46
C PRO A 333 -13.74 -9.46 9.18
N LEU A 334 -13.40 -9.22 10.45
CA LEU A 334 -14.03 -8.18 11.27
C LEU A 334 -13.81 -6.80 10.65
N GLN A 335 -14.88 -6.01 10.52
CA GLN A 335 -14.84 -4.63 10.08
C GLN A 335 -15.56 -3.74 11.10
N GLY A 336 -14.79 -2.89 11.78
CA GLY A 336 -15.31 -2.18 12.95
C GLY A 336 -15.64 -3.16 14.08
N ASP A 337 -16.90 -3.21 14.46
CA ASP A 337 -17.48 -4.10 15.48
C ASP A 337 -18.40 -5.19 14.89
N LEU A 338 -18.45 -5.31 13.55
CA LEU A 338 -19.33 -6.21 12.83
C LEU A 338 -18.54 -7.27 12.04
N TYR A 339 -19.06 -8.50 12.07
CA TYR A 339 -18.65 -9.56 11.16
C TYR A 339 -19.62 -9.69 9.99
N PRO A 340 -19.13 -9.75 8.74
CA PRO A 340 -19.95 -10.20 7.63
C PRO A 340 -20.19 -11.70 7.73
N VAL A 341 -21.45 -12.12 7.62
CA VAL A 341 -21.85 -13.53 7.62
C VAL A 341 -21.89 -14.02 6.17
N LEU A 342 -20.99 -14.93 5.86
CA LEU A 342 -20.87 -15.54 4.53
C LEU A 342 -21.90 -16.65 4.30
N SER A 343 -22.21 -17.41 5.36
CA SER A 343 -23.23 -18.46 5.34
C SER A 343 -23.68 -18.84 6.76
N GLY A 344 -24.81 -19.55 6.87
CA GLY A 344 -25.33 -20.09 8.14
C GLY A 344 -26.39 -19.23 8.83
N LEU A 345 -26.73 -18.05 8.30
CA LEU A 345 -27.75 -17.16 8.85
C LEU A 345 -28.81 -16.80 7.80
N SER A 346 -30.06 -16.66 8.24
CA SER A 346 -31.18 -16.24 7.38
C SER A 346 -31.80 -14.91 7.85
N ALA A 347 -32.54 -14.24 6.98
CA ALA A 347 -33.20 -12.95 7.28
C ALA A 347 -34.20 -13.04 8.45
N ASN A 348 -34.77 -14.22 8.68
CA ASN A 348 -35.78 -14.42 9.72
C ASN A 348 -35.19 -14.80 11.07
N ASP A 349 -33.89 -15.08 11.14
CA ASP A 349 -33.23 -15.42 12.38
C ASP A 349 -33.21 -14.21 13.32
N ARG A 350 -33.41 -14.45 14.62
CA ARG A 350 -33.23 -13.45 15.67
C ARG A 350 -31.96 -13.77 16.44
N VAL A 351 -30.90 -13.09 16.12
CA VAL A 351 -29.56 -13.32 16.70
C VAL A 351 -29.49 -12.72 18.09
N ILE A 352 -29.02 -13.48 19.06
CA ILE A 352 -28.78 -13.02 20.43
C ILE A 352 -27.48 -12.19 20.41
N ILE A 353 -27.61 -10.90 20.67
CA ILE A 353 -26.50 -9.93 20.63
C ILE A 353 -25.93 -9.63 22.02
N SER A 354 -26.67 -9.96 23.10
CA SER A 354 -26.22 -9.75 24.48
C SER A 354 -26.81 -10.84 25.42
N GLY A 355 -26.07 -11.17 26.49
CA GLY A 355 -26.48 -12.24 27.43
C GLY A 355 -26.15 -13.63 26.92
N SER A 356 -25.25 -13.79 25.98
CA SER A 356 -24.85 -15.08 25.39
C SER A 356 -23.92 -15.90 26.31
N MET A 357 -23.30 -15.27 27.31
CA MET A 357 -22.35 -15.93 28.20
C MET A 357 -23.02 -17.04 29.01
N GLY A 358 -22.54 -18.27 28.86
CA GLY A 358 -23.11 -19.44 29.54
C GLY A 358 -24.32 -20.09 28.86
N LEU A 359 -24.81 -19.55 27.74
CA LEU A 359 -25.82 -20.20 26.91
C LEU A 359 -25.27 -21.51 26.31
N ARG A 360 -26.15 -22.48 26.23
CA ARG A 360 -25.94 -23.75 25.55
C ARG A 360 -27.07 -23.96 24.54
N HIS A 361 -26.83 -24.80 23.57
CA HIS A 361 -27.89 -25.22 22.66
C HIS A 361 -29.09 -25.78 23.42
N GLY A 362 -30.29 -25.21 23.20
CA GLY A 362 -31.51 -25.56 23.94
C GLY A 362 -31.71 -24.82 25.26
N SER A 363 -30.84 -23.86 25.66
CA SER A 363 -31.06 -23.10 26.90
C SER A 363 -32.32 -22.24 26.80
N PRO A 364 -33.23 -22.28 27.81
CA PRO A 364 -34.39 -21.40 27.85
C PRO A 364 -33.98 -19.94 28.03
N VAL A 365 -34.59 -19.03 27.26
CA VAL A 365 -34.27 -17.61 27.26
C VAL A 365 -35.51 -16.73 27.34
N ASN A 366 -35.36 -15.58 27.99
CA ASN A 366 -36.35 -14.52 28.04
C ASN A 366 -35.79 -13.31 27.25
N LEU A 367 -36.63 -12.73 26.39
CA LEU A 367 -36.21 -11.52 25.66
C LEU A 367 -36.35 -10.31 26.59
N LYS A 368 -35.27 -9.57 26.68
CA LYS A 368 -35.31 -8.23 27.26
C LYS A 368 -36.13 -7.33 26.32
N ARG A 369 -37.20 -6.73 26.87
CA ARG A 369 -37.99 -5.73 26.13
C ARG A 369 -37.21 -4.45 25.88
#